data_aeae1b8d820f01094eb8c60804e4ef98
#
_entry.id   aeae1b8d820f01094eb8c60804e4ef98
#
_cell.length_a   1.000
_cell.length_b   1.000
_cell.length_c   1.000
_cell.angle_alpha   90.00
_cell.angle_beta   90.00
_cell.angle_gamma   90.00
#
_symmetry.space_group_name_H-M   'P 1'
#
loop_
_entity.id
_entity.type
_entity.pdbx_description
1 polymer ?
#
loop_
_entity_poly.entity_id
_entity_poly.type
_entity_poly.pdbx_seq_one_letter_code
_entity_poly.pdbx_strand_id
1 'polypeptide(L)'
;IQEVLWRIYWKGWLELRPGVWADYLINLKTHREKYKTDKNYLNAIEGNTNIQCFDDWVKELKETNYLHNHARMWFASIWIFTLDLPWELGAEFFLKHLYDGDSASNTLGWRWVAGIQTPGKHYLASEWNIKKFTNNRYEKIKLNESAKPKASTKVYSVSKNNFSNSEINDVKTLLIFDNNLSFEFSDFKDKKFNKILIVNSIESREILLSDNVMKFKKSLLQDQLKRLKNLSIDCEIVKIEDIKKYGDDVCALYPSVGENLDFINSNELKNIQFLYRKIDQLSWQYCNKGFFNFKNYIPKIIQNIS
;
A
#
# COMPACT_ATOMS: atom_id res chain seq x y z
N ILE A 1 -5.21 -6.17 17.52
CA ILE A 1 -4.72 -4.77 17.63
C ILE A 1 -3.33 -4.65 16.98
N GLN A 2 -2.32 -5.46 17.34
CA GLN A 2 -0.95 -5.34 16.83
C GLN A 2 -0.88 -5.38 15.30
N GLU A 3 -1.63 -6.25 14.62
CA GLU A 3 -1.63 -6.40 13.17
C GLU A 3 -2.16 -5.13 12.46
N VAL A 4 -3.19 -4.50 13.02
CA VAL A 4 -3.70 -3.22 12.50
C VAL A 4 -2.63 -2.13 12.60
N LEU A 5 -1.89 -2.12 13.70
CA LEU A 5 -0.85 -1.11 13.95
C LEU A 5 0.42 -1.32 13.11
N TRP A 6 0.67 -2.52 12.57
CA TRP A 6 1.69 -2.71 11.56
C TRP A 6 1.42 -1.87 10.30
N ARG A 7 0.17 -1.82 9.83
CA ARG A 7 -0.20 -1.01 8.67
C ARG A 7 0.00 0.48 8.94
N ILE A 8 -0.39 0.95 10.13
CA ILE A 8 -0.18 2.36 10.53
C ILE A 8 1.31 2.68 10.61
N TYR A 9 2.11 1.78 11.17
CA TYR A 9 3.56 1.91 11.23
C TYR A 9 4.19 1.97 9.84
N TRP A 10 3.81 1.07 8.92
CA TRP A 10 4.35 1.08 7.56
C TRP A 10 4.02 2.39 6.83
N LYS A 11 2.78 2.87 6.96
CA LYS A 11 2.40 4.17 6.41
C LYS A 11 3.27 5.28 6.98
N GLY A 12 3.35 5.41 8.29
CA GLY A 12 4.16 6.45 8.93
C GLY A 12 5.65 6.35 8.61
N TRP A 13 6.18 5.13 8.50
CA TRP A 13 7.58 4.94 8.11
C TRP A 13 7.85 5.46 6.68
N LEU A 14 6.93 5.20 5.76
CA LEU A 14 7.01 5.66 4.37
C LEU A 14 6.80 7.19 4.26
N GLU A 15 5.87 7.75 5.05
CA GLU A 15 5.67 9.21 5.14
C GLU A 15 6.94 9.96 5.57
N LEU A 16 7.69 9.36 6.46
CA LEU A 16 8.96 9.90 6.89
C LEU A 16 10.09 9.68 5.88
N ARG A 17 9.90 8.85 4.85
CA ARG A 17 10.89 8.52 3.80
C ARG A 17 10.23 8.36 2.43
N PRO A 18 9.56 9.41 1.91
CA PRO A 18 8.79 9.31 0.66
C PRO A 18 9.65 8.97 -0.56
N GLY A 19 10.96 9.26 -0.51
CA GLY A 19 11.90 8.87 -1.54
C GLY A 19 11.99 7.36 -1.79
N VAL A 20 11.58 6.52 -0.82
CA VAL A 20 11.53 5.06 -1.02
C VAL A 20 10.47 4.69 -2.06
N TRP A 21 9.31 5.32 -2.02
CA TRP A 21 8.24 5.12 -2.99
C TRP A 21 8.65 5.66 -4.38
N ALA A 22 9.21 6.85 -4.43
CA ALA A 22 9.66 7.44 -5.69
C ALA A 22 10.71 6.55 -6.38
N ASP A 23 11.69 6.06 -5.64
CA ASP A 23 12.72 5.15 -6.17
C ASP A 23 12.12 3.80 -6.62
N TYR A 24 11.13 3.28 -5.88
CA TYR A 24 10.42 2.08 -6.29
C TYR A 24 9.79 2.25 -7.67
N LEU A 25 9.10 3.36 -7.93
CA LEU A 25 8.48 3.63 -9.24
C LEU A 25 9.51 3.79 -10.36
N ILE A 26 10.62 4.49 -10.09
CA ILE A 26 11.71 4.66 -11.07
C ILE A 26 12.33 3.30 -11.44
N ASN A 27 12.65 2.49 -10.43
CA ASN A 27 13.23 1.16 -10.64
C ASN A 27 12.23 0.24 -11.34
N LEU A 28 10.96 0.28 -10.94
CA LEU A 28 9.89 -0.50 -11.54
C LEU A 28 9.80 -0.24 -13.05
N LYS A 29 9.80 1.03 -13.46
CA LYS A 29 9.78 1.40 -14.89
C LYS A 29 10.96 0.79 -15.64
N THR A 30 12.15 0.87 -15.08
CA THR A 30 13.37 0.29 -15.65
C THR A 30 13.28 -1.24 -15.76
N HIS A 31 12.75 -1.90 -14.71
CA HIS A 31 12.63 -3.35 -14.69
C HIS A 31 11.53 -3.84 -15.64
N ARG A 32 10.39 -3.14 -15.77
CA ARG A 32 9.35 -3.47 -16.77
C ARG A 32 9.95 -3.58 -18.18
N GLU A 33 10.73 -2.58 -18.60
CA GLU A 33 11.37 -2.61 -19.92
C GLU A 33 12.38 -3.74 -20.07
N LYS A 34 13.21 -3.97 -19.05
CA LYS A 34 14.25 -5.00 -19.08
C LYS A 34 13.67 -6.41 -19.10
N TYR A 35 12.61 -6.67 -18.37
CA TYR A 35 12.07 -8.01 -18.15
C TYR A 35 10.83 -8.34 -19.00
N LYS A 36 10.35 -7.44 -19.84
CA LYS A 36 9.12 -7.62 -20.64
C LYS A 36 9.12 -8.89 -21.53
N THR A 37 10.30 -9.38 -21.93
CA THR A 37 10.47 -10.61 -22.73
C THR A 37 11.24 -11.70 -21.97
N ASP A 38 11.56 -11.49 -20.70
CA ASP A 38 12.27 -12.46 -19.88
C ASP A 38 11.39 -13.66 -19.57
N LYS A 39 11.84 -14.86 -19.96
CA LYS A 39 11.04 -16.09 -19.81
C LYS A 39 10.78 -16.45 -18.34
N ASN A 40 11.76 -16.21 -17.44
CA ASN A 40 11.58 -16.53 -16.03
C ASN A 40 10.51 -15.62 -15.41
N TYR A 41 10.54 -14.34 -15.74
CA TYR A 41 9.51 -13.38 -15.30
C TYR A 41 8.13 -13.75 -15.86
N LEU A 42 8.03 -14.03 -17.16
CA LEU A 42 6.75 -14.41 -17.79
C LEU A 42 6.19 -15.71 -17.17
N ASN A 43 7.04 -16.72 -16.96
CA ASN A 43 6.63 -17.94 -16.26
C ASN A 43 6.20 -17.66 -14.81
N ALA A 44 6.89 -16.76 -14.11
CA ALA A 44 6.54 -16.42 -12.74
C ALA A 44 5.15 -15.78 -12.63
N ILE A 45 4.85 -14.79 -13.47
CA ILE A 45 3.53 -14.13 -13.44
C ILE A 45 2.39 -15.04 -13.93
N GLU A 46 2.69 -16.09 -14.71
CA GLU A 46 1.68 -17.06 -15.16
C GLU A 46 1.56 -18.30 -14.26
N GLY A 47 2.46 -18.49 -13.28
CA GLY A 47 2.46 -19.64 -12.40
C GLY A 47 2.91 -20.92 -13.13
N ASN A 48 3.97 -20.81 -13.90
CA ASN A 48 4.58 -21.89 -14.70
C ASN A 48 6.09 -22.05 -14.39
N THR A 49 6.44 -21.95 -13.11
CA THR A 49 7.84 -21.96 -12.66
C THR A 49 8.36 -23.37 -12.36
N ASN A 50 7.50 -24.38 -12.34
CA ASN A 50 7.75 -25.73 -11.82
C ASN A 50 8.02 -25.77 -10.30
N ILE A 51 7.69 -24.71 -9.56
CA ILE A 51 7.67 -24.67 -8.11
C ILE A 51 6.20 -24.73 -7.70
N GLN A 52 5.69 -25.92 -7.45
CA GLN A 52 4.25 -26.16 -7.31
C GLN A 52 3.55 -25.20 -6.33
N CYS A 53 4.12 -24.99 -5.15
CA CYS A 53 3.49 -24.08 -4.17
C CYS A 53 3.41 -22.64 -4.70
N PHE A 54 4.44 -22.16 -5.39
CA PHE A 54 4.46 -20.82 -5.97
C PHE A 54 3.42 -20.69 -7.09
N ASP A 55 3.37 -21.67 -7.98
CA ASP A 55 2.43 -21.69 -9.10
C ASP A 55 0.98 -21.76 -8.63
N ASP A 56 0.69 -22.55 -7.57
CA ASP A 56 -0.64 -22.60 -6.93
C ASP A 56 -1.00 -21.25 -6.30
N TRP A 57 -0.06 -20.56 -5.63
CA TRP A 57 -0.31 -19.24 -5.05
C TRP A 57 -0.49 -18.14 -6.10
N VAL A 58 0.15 -18.23 -7.26
CA VAL A 58 -0.13 -17.31 -8.38
C VAL A 58 -1.58 -17.46 -8.82
N LYS A 59 -2.08 -18.70 -8.98
CA LYS A 59 -3.47 -18.99 -9.33
C LYS A 59 -4.43 -18.49 -8.26
N GLU A 60 -4.19 -18.86 -7.00
CA GLU A 60 -4.98 -18.42 -5.86
C GLU A 60 -5.08 -16.89 -5.81
N LEU A 61 -3.96 -16.18 -5.98
CA LEU A 61 -3.95 -14.72 -5.99
C LEU A 61 -4.75 -14.12 -7.14
N LYS A 62 -4.63 -14.67 -8.36
CA LYS A 62 -5.37 -14.20 -9.52
C LYS A 62 -6.88 -14.48 -9.41
N GLU A 63 -7.27 -15.58 -8.78
CA GLU A 63 -8.67 -16.02 -8.64
C GLU A 63 -9.37 -15.36 -7.45
N THR A 64 -8.70 -15.34 -6.28
CA THR A 64 -9.32 -14.88 -5.02
C THR A 64 -8.95 -13.45 -4.65
N ASN A 65 -7.91 -12.90 -5.26
CA ASN A 65 -7.32 -11.58 -4.96
C ASN A 65 -6.86 -11.45 -3.50
N TYR A 66 -6.52 -12.58 -2.89
CA TYR A 66 -6.05 -12.69 -1.53
C TYR A 66 -4.99 -13.80 -1.41
N LEU A 67 -4.02 -13.61 -0.53
CA LEU A 67 -3.12 -14.65 -0.03
C LEU A 67 -2.98 -14.51 1.48
N HIS A 68 -2.93 -15.63 2.18
CA HIS A 68 -2.59 -15.64 3.59
C HIS A 68 -1.22 -15.03 3.84
N ASN A 69 -1.02 -14.37 4.98
CA ASN A 69 0.22 -13.63 5.29
C ASN A 69 1.50 -14.48 5.14
N HIS A 70 1.51 -15.72 5.62
CA HIS A 70 2.67 -16.61 5.41
C HIS A 70 2.93 -16.90 3.92
N ALA A 71 1.88 -17.14 3.14
CA ALA A 71 2.02 -17.37 1.70
C ALA A 71 2.61 -16.14 1.00
N ARG A 72 2.25 -14.93 1.40
CA ARG A 72 2.85 -13.69 0.86
C ARG A 72 4.35 -13.62 1.12
N MET A 73 4.80 -14.01 2.30
CA MET A 73 6.23 -14.01 2.65
C MET A 73 7.00 -15.08 1.88
N TRP A 74 6.45 -16.29 1.77
CA TRP A 74 7.06 -17.37 0.97
C TRP A 74 7.10 -17.01 -0.52
N PHE A 75 6.01 -16.49 -1.05
CA PHE A 75 5.92 -16.02 -2.43
C PHE A 75 7.03 -15.00 -2.74
N ALA A 76 7.13 -13.95 -1.91
CA ALA A 76 8.13 -12.90 -2.11
C ALA A 76 9.57 -13.46 -1.99
N SER A 77 9.82 -14.37 -1.05
CA SER A 77 11.12 -15.01 -0.91
C SER A 77 11.48 -15.88 -2.12
N ILE A 78 10.53 -16.67 -2.63
CA ILE A 78 10.76 -17.51 -3.84
C ILE A 78 11.01 -16.60 -5.05
N TRP A 79 10.19 -15.58 -5.24
CA TRP A 79 10.37 -14.61 -6.31
C TRP A 79 11.76 -13.98 -6.32
N ILE A 80 12.21 -13.46 -5.17
CA ILE A 80 13.46 -12.70 -5.05
C ILE A 80 14.69 -13.60 -5.09
N PHE A 81 14.65 -14.74 -4.40
CA PHE A 81 15.86 -15.52 -4.12
C PHE A 81 15.97 -16.84 -4.88
N THR A 82 14.83 -17.48 -5.21
CA THR A 82 14.86 -18.73 -5.99
C THR A 82 14.71 -18.46 -7.48
N LEU A 83 13.79 -17.56 -7.87
CA LEU A 83 13.61 -17.14 -9.26
C LEU A 83 14.57 -16.03 -9.69
N ASP A 84 15.26 -15.41 -8.73
CA ASP A 84 16.20 -14.28 -8.90
C ASP A 84 15.59 -13.10 -9.69
N LEU A 85 14.32 -12.78 -9.42
CA LEU A 85 13.61 -11.69 -10.07
C LEU A 85 13.66 -10.41 -9.21
N PRO A 86 13.60 -9.21 -9.84
CA PRO A 86 13.51 -7.94 -9.12
C PRO A 86 12.30 -7.91 -8.19
N TRP A 87 12.51 -7.48 -6.94
CA TRP A 87 11.45 -7.38 -5.96
C TRP A 87 10.38 -6.36 -6.38
N GLU A 88 10.76 -5.34 -7.14
CA GLU A 88 9.87 -4.30 -7.63
C GLU A 88 8.76 -4.86 -8.53
N LEU A 89 9.10 -5.80 -9.41
CA LEU A 89 8.13 -6.47 -10.28
C LEU A 89 7.17 -7.38 -9.49
N GLY A 90 7.67 -8.04 -8.44
CA GLY A 90 6.83 -8.83 -7.55
C GLY A 90 5.90 -7.95 -6.71
N ALA A 91 6.39 -6.82 -6.21
CA ALA A 91 5.58 -5.83 -5.50
C ALA A 91 4.48 -5.24 -6.40
N GLU A 92 4.79 -4.97 -7.67
CA GLU A 92 3.80 -4.59 -8.69
C GLU A 92 2.72 -5.66 -8.86
N PHE A 93 3.14 -6.92 -9.01
CA PHE A 93 2.23 -8.05 -9.19
C PHE A 93 1.24 -8.17 -8.01
N PHE A 94 1.70 -7.92 -6.79
CA PHE A 94 0.83 -7.88 -5.61
C PHE A 94 -0.11 -6.68 -5.61
N LEU A 95 0.36 -5.47 -5.91
CA LEU A 95 -0.52 -4.29 -6.00
C LEU A 95 -1.59 -4.46 -7.08
N LYS A 96 -1.26 -5.13 -8.18
CA LYS A 96 -2.18 -5.42 -9.27
C LYS A 96 -3.31 -6.36 -8.87
N HIS A 97 -3.02 -7.37 -8.05
CA HIS A 97 -3.93 -8.47 -7.79
C HIS A 97 -4.54 -8.50 -6.38
N LEU A 98 -3.97 -7.87 -5.37
CA LEU A 98 -4.49 -7.90 -4.01
C LEU A 98 -5.62 -6.88 -3.78
N TYR A 99 -6.73 -7.31 -3.21
CA TYR A 99 -7.81 -6.41 -2.76
C TYR A 99 -7.34 -5.42 -1.69
N ASP A 100 -6.46 -5.86 -0.81
CA ASP A 100 -5.91 -5.05 0.28
C ASP A 100 -4.55 -4.39 -0.06
N GLY A 101 -4.21 -4.32 -1.34
CA GLY A 101 -2.98 -3.70 -1.84
C GLY A 101 -2.85 -2.24 -1.38
N ASP A 102 -1.77 -1.96 -0.66
CA ASP A 102 -1.47 -0.66 -0.05
C ASP A 102 -0.02 -0.29 -0.37
N SER A 103 0.21 0.92 -0.86
CA SER A 103 1.53 1.35 -1.32
C SER A 103 2.62 1.17 -0.27
N ALA A 104 2.34 1.53 0.99
CA ALA A 104 3.33 1.44 2.07
C ALA A 104 3.56 -0.01 2.50
N SER A 105 2.50 -0.72 2.91
CA SER A 105 2.60 -2.10 3.42
C SER A 105 3.21 -3.03 2.39
N ASN A 106 2.81 -2.90 1.13
CA ASN A 106 3.31 -3.75 0.06
C ASN A 106 4.78 -3.47 -0.25
N THR A 107 5.13 -2.21 -0.53
CA THR A 107 6.52 -1.84 -0.87
C THR A 107 7.48 -2.21 0.26
N LEU A 108 7.13 -1.87 1.51
CA LEU A 108 8.01 -2.11 2.65
C LEU A 108 8.04 -3.58 3.05
N GLY A 109 6.95 -4.33 2.86
CA GLY A 109 6.91 -5.77 3.05
C GLY A 109 7.85 -6.52 2.09
N TRP A 110 7.83 -6.19 0.79
CA TRP A 110 8.74 -6.75 -0.20
C TRP A 110 10.20 -6.38 0.09
N ARG A 111 10.46 -5.13 0.46
CA ARG A 111 11.79 -4.67 0.88
C ARG A 111 12.28 -5.40 2.14
N TRP A 112 11.37 -5.72 3.06
CA TRP A 112 11.70 -6.47 4.27
C TRP A 112 12.12 -7.90 3.93
N VAL A 113 11.37 -8.62 3.09
CA VAL A 113 11.76 -9.95 2.62
C VAL A 113 13.11 -9.91 1.92
N ALA A 114 13.36 -8.90 1.06
CA ALA A 114 14.62 -8.73 0.34
C ALA A 114 15.84 -8.43 1.24
N GLY A 115 15.63 -8.03 2.50
CA GLY A 115 16.70 -7.67 3.43
C GLY A 115 17.22 -6.24 3.29
N ILE A 116 16.51 -5.38 2.53
CA ILE A 116 16.88 -3.97 2.31
C ILE A 116 16.12 -3.00 3.21
N GLN A 117 15.02 -3.42 3.84
CA GLN A 117 14.28 -2.60 4.81
C GLN A 117 14.97 -2.55 6.17
N THR A 118 15.54 -3.68 6.60
CA THR A 118 16.44 -3.77 7.74
C THR A 118 17.72 -4.42 7.23
N PRO A 119 18.79 -3.66 7.01
CA PRO A 119 20.00 -4.16 6.39
C PRO A 119 20.51 -5.45 7.05
N GLY A 120 20.78 -6.47 6.22
CA GLY A 120 21.29 -7.77 6.65
C GLY A 120 20.25 -8.72 7.24
N LYS A 121 18.99 -8.31 7.43
CA LYS A 121 17.90 -9.18 7.89
C LYS A 121 16.91 -9.40 6.75
N HIS A 122 16.94 -10.57 6.16
CA HIS A 122 16.02 -10.99 5.11
C HIS A 122 15.24 -12.22 5.54
N TYR A 123 14.20 -12.55 4.79
CA TYR A 123 13.39 -13.74 5.05
C TYR A 123 13.59 -14.75 3.91
N LEU A 124 14.01 -15.97 4.25
CA LEU A 124 14.09 -17.08 3.31
C LEU A 124 12.97 -18.09 3.57
N ALA A 125 12.21 -18.38 2.53
CA ALA A 125 11.30 -19.52 2.52
C ALA A 125 12.09 -20.82 2.58
N SER A 126 11.68 -21.78 3.40
CA SER A 126 12.27 -23.11 3.47
C SER A 126 11.22 -24.18 3.19
N GLU A 127 11.63 -25.27 2.56
CA GLU A 127 10.75 -26.41 2.30
C GLU A 127 10.10 -26.92 3.59
N TRP A 128 10.90 -27.07 4.64
CA TRP A 128 10.38 -27.53 5.94
C TRP A 128 9.25 -26.64 6.47
N ASN A 129 9.41 -25.32 6.39
CA ASN A 129 8.43 -24.39 6.91
C ASN A 129 7.13 -24.41 6.07
N ILE A 130 7.26 -24.40 4.75
CA ILE A 130 6.11 -24.53 3.83
C ILE A 130 5.39 -25.84 4.07
N LYS A 131 6.10 -26.98 4.06
CA LYS A 131 5.53 -28.31 4.32
C LYS A 131 4.75 -28.35 5.63
N LYS A 132 5.34 -27.86 6.71
CA LYS A 132 4.74 -27.86 8.06
C LYS A 132 3.42 -27.07 8.11
N PHE A 133 3.40 -25.86 7.55
CA PHE A 133 2.24 -24.95 7.66
C PHE A 133 1.23 -25.09 6.52
N THR A 134 1.46 -26.02 5.59
CA THR A 134 0.50 -26.42 4.55
C THR A 134 -0.01 -27.86 4.73
N ASN A 135 0.12 -28.43 5.91
CA ASN A 135 -0.29 -29.81 6.24
C ASN A 135 0.31 -30.84 5.27
N ASN A 136 1.60 -30.71 4.95
CA ASN A 136 2.35 -31.55 4.00
C ASN A 136 1.82 -31.49 2.55
N ARG A 137 1.04 -30.47 2.16
CA ARG A 137 0.55 -30.31 0.81
C ARG A 137 1.69 -30.13 -0.20
N TYR A 138 2.75 -29.44 0.22
CA TYR A 138 3.93 -29.17 -0.60
C TYR A 138 5.17 -29.78 0.02
N GLU A 139 5.84 -30.64 -0.73
CA GLU A 139 7.08 -31.29 -0.34
C GLU A 139 8.02 -31.47 -1.55
N LYS A 140 9.28 -31.73 -1.30
CA LYS A 140 10.34 -31.88 -2.32
C LYS A 140 10.51 -30.65 -3.19
N ILE A 141 10.33 -29.45 -2.58
CA ILE A 141 10.47 -28.17 -3.26
C ILE A 141 11.93 -27.74 -3.19
N LYS A 142 12.51 -27.42 -4.34
CA LYS A 142 13.89 -26.89 -4.39
C LYS A 142 13.86 -25.37 -4.29
N LEU A 143 14.31 -24.85 -3.16
CA LEU A 143 14.38 -23.41 -2.86
C LEU A 143 15.83 -22.98 -2.60
N ASN A 144 16.13 -21.72 -2.84
CA ASN A 144 17.41 -21.14 -2.44
C ASN A 144 17.37 -20.70 -0.96
N GLU A 145 17.62 -21.64 -0.07
CA GLU A 145 17.56 -21.45 1.40
C GLU A 145 18.85 -20.82 1.99
N SER A 146 19.87 -20.55 1.14
CA SER A 146 21.15 -19.98 1.55
C SER A 146 21.46 -18.62 0.90
N ALA A 147 20.47 -18.02 0.24
CA ALA A 147 20.64 -16.74 -0.42
C ALA A 147 21.05 -15.62 0.56
N LYS A 148 21.89 -14.71 0.08
CA LYS A 148 22.25 -13.51 0.84
C LYS A 148 21.19 -12.41 0.64
N PRO A 149 21.02 -11.50 1.64
CA PRO A 149 20.13 -10.35 1.48
C PRO A 149 20.54 -9.52 0.26
N LYS A 150 19.56 -8.93 -0.41
CA LYS A 150 19.85 -8.00 -1.50
C LYS A 150 20.53 -6.75 -0.92
N ALA A 151 21.54 -6.25 -1.59
CA ALA A 151 22.25 -5.05 -1.17
C ALA A 151 21.46 -3.79 -1.53
N SER A 152 21.42 -2.84 -0.62
CA SER A 152 20.97 -1.47 -0.90
C SER A 152 22.02 -0.51 -0.35
N THR A 153 22.55 0.34 -1.20
CA THR A 153 23.50 1.38 -0.80
C THR A 153 22.81 2.70 -0.47
N LYS A 154 21.52 2.82 -0.82
CA LYS A 154 20.78 4.07 -0.65
C LYS A 154 20.25 4.21 0.78
N VAL A 155 20.64 5.30 1.43
CA VAL A 155 20.14 5.70 2.75
C VAL A 155 19.13 6.82 2.55
N TYR A 156 17.96 6.69 3.18
CA TYR A 156 16.91 7.69 3.13
C TYR A 156 16.89 8.48 4.44
N SER A 157 17.02 9.79 4.34
CA SER A 157 16.87 10.68 5.49
C SER A 157 15.43 10.70 5.99
N VAL A 158 15.27 10.83 7.30
CA VAL A 158 13.95 11.00 7.91
C VAL A 158 13.47 12.44 7.67
N SER A 159 12.34 12.58 7.01
CA SER A 159 11.71 13.87 6.78
C SER A 159 11.20 14.47 8.10
N LYS A 160 11.32 15.78 8.24
CA LYS A 160 10.76 16.55 9.38
C LYS A 160 9.34 17.04 9.04
N ASN A 161 8.47 16.18 8.59
CA ASN A 161 7.10 16.57 8.28
C ASN A 161 6.29 16.82 9.56
N ASN A 162 5.54 17.91 9.56
CA ASN A 162 4.53 18.18 10.58
C ASN A 162 3.18 17.66 10.06
N PHE A 163 2.65 16.63 10.70
CA PHE A 163 1.35 16.02 10.36
C PHE A 163 0.21 16.65 11.18
N SER A 164 0.26 17.94 11.43
CA SER A 164 -0.80 18.66 12.16
C SER A 164 -1.85 19.22 11.20
N ASN A 165 -3.09 19.23 11.67
CA ASN A 165 -4.18 19.91 10.97
C ASN A 165 -4.12 21.40 11.26
N SER A 166 -4.19 22.24 10.23
CA SER A 166 -4.55 23.65 10.37
C SER A 166 -6.08 23.76 10.54
N GLU A 167 -6.54 24.83 11.16
CA GLU A 167 -7.96 25.11 11.23
C GLU A 167 -8.54 25.27 9.82
N ILE A 168 -9.71 24.69 9.61
CA ILE A 168 -10.53 24.92 8.42
C ILE A 168 -11.48 26.04 8.80
N ASN A 169 -11.17 27.25 8.36
CA ASN A 169 -11.95 28.44 8.69
C ASN A 169 -13.20 28.57 7.83
N ASP A 170 -13.19 27.98 6.62
CA ASP A 170 -14.29 28.02 5.66
C ASP A 170 -14.84 26.63 5.38
N VAL A 171 -16.13 26.58 5.03
CA VAL A 171 -16.79 25.33 4.63
C VAL A 171 -16.33 24.97 3.22
N LYS A 172 -15.46 23.97 3.11
CA LYS A 172 -14.84 23.53 1.85
C LYS A 172 -15.47 22.28 1.28
N THR A 173 -15.16 21.99 0.03
CA THR A 173 -15.42 20.69 -0.59
C THR A 173 -14.35 19.70 -0.14
N LEU A 174 -14.78 18.56 0.41
CA LEU A 174 -13.87 17.52 0.91
C LEU A 174 -13.62 16.45 -0.14
N LEU A 175 -12.35 16.13 -0.40
CA LEU A 175 -11.92 14.98 -1.19
C LEU A 175 -11.65 13.78 -0.28
N ILE A 176 -12.21 12.63 -0.62
CA ILE A 176 -11.89 11.33 0.00
C ILE A 176 -11.47 10.32 -1.08
N PHE A 177 -10.48 9.50 -0.79
CA PHE A 177 -9.87 8.57 -1.74
C PHE A 177 -10.20 7.11 -1.41
N ASP A 178 -9.98 6.21 -2.37
CA ASP A 178 -10.26 4.77 -2.30
C ASP A 178 -9.57 4.02 -1.13
N ASN A 179 -8.59 4.63 -0.51
CA ASN A 179 -7.88 4.09 0.66
C ASN A 179 -8.41 4.64 2.01
N ASN A 180 -9.46 5.47 1.99
CA ASN A 180 -10.06 6.07 3.19
C ASN A 180 -11.57 6.28 3.05
N LEU A 181 -12.32 5.19 2.79
CA LEU A 181 -13.75 5.18 2.52
C LEU A 181 -14.59 4.87 3.78
N SER A 182 -14.38 5.64 4.83
CA SER A 182 -15.09 5.49 6.12
C SER A 182 -15.29 6.85 6.77
N PHE A 183 -15.74 7.85 5.99
CA PHE A 183 -15.86 9.23 6.44
C PHE A 183 -16.76 9.35 7.68
N GLU A 184 -17.87 8.63 7.74
CA GLU A 184 -18.83 8.63 8.84
C GLU A 184 -18.28 8.13 10.18
N PHE A 185 -17.11 7.49 10.17
CA PHE A 185 -16.36 7.06 11.36
C PHE A 185 -15.07 7.85 11.55
N SER A 186 -14.84 8.86 10.71
CA SER A 186 -13.61 9.67 10.79
C SER A 186 -13.70 10.72 11.90
N ASP A 187 -12.55 11.28 12.25
CA ASP A 187 -12.42 12.43 13.16
C ASP A 187 -13.12 13.70 12.63
N PHE A 188 -13.55 13.67 11.37
CA PHE A 188 -14.14 14.80 10.65
C PHE A 188 -15.64 14.64 10.40
N LYS A 189 -16.28 13.57 10.91
CA LYS A 189 -17.69 13.25 10.68
C LYS A 189 -18.65 14.38 11.08
N ASP A 190 -18.32 15.13 12.14
CA ASP A 190 -19.12 16.21 12.68
C ASP A 190 -18.79 17.59 12.08
N LYS A 191 -17.78 17.66 11.18
CA LYS A 191 -17.45 18.88 10.46
C LYS A 191 -18.40 19.09 9.28
N LYS A 192 -18.79 20.32 9.06
CA LYS A 192 -19.62 20.70 7.90
C LYS A 192 -18.71 20.91 6.68
N PHE A 193 -19.05 20.24 5.58
CA PHE A 193 -18.48 20.45 4.26
C PHE A 193 -19.58 20.84 3.28
N ASN A 194 -19.26 21.65 2.28
CA ASN A 194 -20.21 22.00 1.21
C ASN A 194 -20.62 20.76 0.43
N LYS A 195 -19.65 19.90 0.14
CA LYS A 195 -19.82 18.67 -0.61
C LYS A 195 -18.70 17.70 -0.28
N ILE A 196 -18.96 16.40 -0.38
CA ILE A 196 -17.92 15.36 -0.32
C ILE A 196 -17.77 14.75 -1.70
N LEU A 197 -16.56 14.82 -2.25
CA LEU A 197 -16.18 14.18 -3.50
C LEU A 197 -15.44 12.89 -3.23
N ILE A 198 -16.01 11.77 -3.66
CA ILE A 198 -15.39 10.45 -3.59
C ILE A 198 -14.56 10.29 -4.86
N VAL A 199 -13.24 10.34 -4.71
CA VAL A 199 -12.32 10.40 -5.83
C VAL A 199 -12.08 9.00 -6.42
N ASN A 200 -12.46 8.83 -7.68
CA ASN A 200 -12.12 7.64 -8.47
C ASN A 200 -10.79 7.88 -9.20
N SER A 201 -9.72 7.23 -8.72
CA SER A 201 -8.39 7.23 -9.33
C SER A 201 -8.00 5.87 -9.94
N ILE A 202 -8.98 4.97 -10.12
CA ILE A 202 -8.72 3.55 -10.42
C ILE A 202 -8.03 3.39 -11.78
N GLU A 203 -8.49 4.11 -12.80
CA GLU A 203 -7.96 4.05 -14.15
C GLU A 203 -6.72 4.94 -14.38
N SER A 204 -6.42 5.85 -13.46
CA SER A 204 -5.33 6.86 -13.60
C SER A 204 -4.03 6.45 -12.88
N ARG A 205 -3.93 5.18 -12.49
CA ARG A 205 -2.78 4.66 -11.76
C ARG A 205 -1.61 4.31 -12.66
N GLU A 206 -0.40 4.54 -12.18
CA GLU A 206 0.84 4.05 -12.82
C GLU A 206 0.91 2.51 -12.78
N ILE A 207 0.42 1.89 -11.70
CA ILE A 207 0.32 0.44 -11.56
C ILE A 207 -1.11 0.01 -11.89
N LEU A 208 -1.27 -0.63 -13.04
CA LEU A 208 -2.57 -1.12 -13.52
C LEU A 208 -3.10 -2.22 -12.61
N LEU A 209 -4.37 -2.10 -12.23
CA LEU A 209 -5.07 -3.08 -11.40
C LEU A 209 -5.69 -4.19 -12.27
N SER A 210 -5.84 -5.39 -11.70
CA SER A 210 -6.62 -6.45 -12.34
C SER A 210 -8.12 -6.10 -12.36
N ASP A 211 -8.87 -6.70 -13.29
CA ASP A 211 -10.31 -6.45 -13.44
C ASP A 211 -11.10 -6.68 -12.15
N ASN A 212 -10.75 -7.73 -11.41
CA ASN A 212 -11.39 -8.03 -10.13
C ASN A 212 -11.14 -6.94 -9.10
N VAL A 213 -9.90 -6.47 -8.99
CA VAL A 213 -9.52 -5.40 -8.05
C VAL A 213 -10.18 -4.07 -8.46
N MET A 214 -10.23 -3.77 -9.77
CA MET A 214 -10.95 -2.59 -10.26
C MET A 214 -12.44 -2.63 -9.92
N LYS A 215 -13.11 -3.77 -10.15
CA LYS A 215 -14.53 -3.97 -9.80
C LYS A 215 -14.76 -3.81 -8.30
N PHE A 216 -13.92 -4.44 -7.48
CA PHE A 216 -13.98 -4.35 -6.02
C PHE A 216 -13.85 -2.90 -5.55
N LYS A 217 -12.83 -2.18 -6.01
CA LYS A 217 -12.64 -0.76 -5.63
C LYS A 217 -13.81 0.12 -6.08
N LYS A 218 -14.32 -0.05 -7.31
CA LYS A 218 -15.53 0.64 -7.78
C LYS A 218 -16.73 0.38 -6.89
N SER A 219 -16.91 -0.87 -6.44
CA SER A 219 -18.00 -1.22 -5.51
C SER A 219 -17.83 -0.53 -4.15
N LEU A 220 -16.60 -0.40 -3.64
CA LEU A 220 -16.34 0.32 -2.39
C LEU A 220 -16.66 1.83 -2.52
N LEU A 221 -16.34 2.46 -3.66
CA LEU A 221 -16.72 3.87 -3.91
C LEU A 221 -18.25 4.03 -3.91
N GLN A 222 -18.97 3.13 -4.56
CA GLN A 222 -20.44 3.14 -4.59
C GLN A 222 -21.06 2.90 -3.20
N ASP A 223 -20.49 2.00 -2.41
CA ASP A 223 -20.92 1.75 -1.05
C ASP A 223 -20.76 3.01 -0.17
N GLN A 224 -19.58 3.67 -0.25
CA GLN A 224 -19.38 4.93 0.48
C GLN A 224 -20.37 6.01 0.03
N LEU A 225 -20.62 6.16 -1.27
CA LEU A 225 -21.61 7.08 -1.80
C LEU A 225 -22.99 6.83 -1.19
N LYS A 226 -23.43 5.56 -1.16
CA LYS A 226 -24.72 5.15 -0.59
C LYS A 226 -24.80 5.49 0.90
N ARG A 227 -23.76 5.20 1.67
CA ARG A 227 -23.69 5.47 3.11
C ARG A 227 -23.79 6.97 3.41
N LEU A 228 -23.06 7.81 2.66
CA LEU A 228 -23.11 9.27 2.82
C LEU A 228 -24.49 9.84 2.44
N LYS A 229 -25.10 9.37 1.35
CA LYS A 229 -26.46 9.77 0.95
C LYS A 229 -27.51 9.42 2.00
N ASN A 230 -27.39 8.25 2.65
CA ASN A 230 -28.28 7.85 3.74
C ASN A 230 -28.17 8.78 4.96
N LEU A 231 -27.05 9.48 5.12
CA LEU A 231 -26.84 10.52 6.13
C LEU A 231 -27.21 11.92 5.65
N SER A 232 -27.87 12.04 4.48
CA SER A 232 -28.25 13.30 3.85
C SER A 232 -27.06 14.25 3.57
N ILE A 233 -25.87 13.68 3.33
CA ILE A 233 -24.68 14.43 2.98
C ILE A 233 -24.64 14.61 1.46
N ASP A 234 -24.43 15.85 0.97
CA ASP A 234 -24.22 16.10 -0.45
C ASP A 234 -22.88 15.49 -0.89
N CYS A 235 -22.95 14.53 -1.80
CA CYS A 235 -21.77 13.79 -2.24
C CYS A 235 -21.94 13.20 -3.65
N GLU A 236 -20.83 13.05 -4.34
CA GLU A 236 -20.76 12.39 -5.65
C GLU A 236 -19.41 11.68 -5.85
N ILE A 237 -19.38 10.74 -6.82
CA ILE A 237 -18.12 10.14 -7.28
C ILE A 237 -17.62 10.97 -8.48
N VAL A 238 -16.35 11.38 -8.40
CA VAL A 238 -15.69 12.16 -9.45
C VAL A 238 -14.41 11.44 -9.92
N LYS A 239 -14.05 11.61 -11.17
CA LYS A 239 -12.73 11.17 -11.65
C LYS A 239 -11.64 12.08 -11.06
N ILE A 240 -10.48 11.52 -10.81
CA ILE A 240 -9.37 12.28 -10.22
C ILE A 240 -8.93 13.45 -11.12
N GLU A 241 -9.05 13.32 -12.44
CA GLU A 241 -8.74 14.37 -13.42
C GLU A 241 -9.70 15.56 -13.33
N ASP A 242 -10.93 15.32 -12.85
CA ASP A 242 -11.96 16.33 -12.76
C ASP A 242 -11.86 17.23 -11.51
N ILE A 243 -10.98 16.89 -10.56
CA ILE A 243 -10.80 17.66 -9.31
C ILE A 243 -10.49 19.13 -9.60
N LYS A 244 -9.74 19.42 -10.66
CA LYS A 244 -9.40 20.80 -11.06
C LYS A 244 -10.61 21.69 -11.30
N LYS A 245 -11.77 21.13 -11.61
CA LYS A 245 -13.02 21.89 -11.86
C LYS A 245 -13.58 22.54 -10.59
N TYR A 246 -13.16 22.07 -9.41
CA TYR A 246 -13.64 22.56 -8.11
C TYR A 246 -12.77 23.71 -7.57
N GLY A 247 -11.73 24.14 -8.29
CA GLY A 247 -10.89 25.28 -7.95
C GLY A 247 -10.06 25.07 -6.67
N ASP A 248 -9.76 26.17 -5.99
CA ASP A 248 -8.91 26.16 -4.79
C ASP A 248 -9.69 25.95 -3.48
N ASP A 249 -11.04 25.83 -3.55
CA ASP A 249 -11.90 25.65 -2.38
C ASP A 249 -12.09 24.17 -1.99
N VAL A 250 -10.98 23.43 -2.03
CA VAL A 250 -10.95 22.00 -1.70
C VAL A 250 -10.02 21.73 -0.53
N CYS A 251 -10.42 20.77 0.30
CA CYS A 251 -9.54 20.11 1.24
C CYS A 251 -9.59 18.60 1.01
N ALA A 252 -8.65 17.84 1.51
CA ALA A 252 -8.60 16.40 1.29
C ALA A 252 -8.25 15.64 2.57
N LEU A 253 -8.92 14.51 2.82
CA LEU A 253 -8.36 13.53 3.72
C LEU A 253 -7.04 13.05 3.12
N TYR A 254 -5.97 13.19 3.88
CA TYR A 254 -4.62 12.91 3.39
C TYR A 254 -4.49 11.47 2.87
N PRO A 255 -4.19 11.27 1.57
CA PRO A 255 -4.25 9.95 0.96
C PRO A 255 -3.05 9.05 1.29
N SER A 256 -2.06 9.56 2.03
CA SER A 256 -0.76 8.93 2.29
C SER A 256 0.13 8.82 1.04
N VAL A 257 1.42 8.60 1.25
CA VAL A 257 2.40 8.39 0.17
C VAL A 257 1.95 7.22 -0.70
N GLY A 258 1.85 7.46 -2.00
CA GLY A 258 1.36 6.52 -3.00
C GLY A 258 0.72 7.24 -4.16
N GLU A 259 0.11 6.50 -5.07
CA GLU A 259 -0.35 6.99 -6.38
C GLU A 259 -1.35 8.15 -6.31
N ASN A 260 -2.25 8.18 -5.31
CA ASN A 260 -3.20 9.30 -5.16
C ASN A 260 -2.46 10.61 -4.82
N LEU A 261 -1.46 10.56 -3.93
CA LEU A 261 -0.65 11.73 -3.58
C LEU A 261 0.22 12.16 -4.76
N ASP A 262 0.80 11.20 -5.49
CA ASP A 262 1.61 11.48 -6.68
C ASP A 262 0.78 12.20 -7.74
N PHE A 263 -0.47 11.77 -7.96
CA PHE A 263 -1.38 12.45 -8.89
C PHE A 263 -1.66 13.90 -8.45
N ILE A 264 -1.95 14.13 -7.17
CA ILE A 264 -2.18 15.47 -6.63
C ILE A 264 -0.95 16.36 -6.88
N ASN A 265 0.24 15.85 -6.58
CA ASN A 265 1.49 16.58 -6.70
C ASN A 265 1.85 16.87 -8.17
N SER A 266 1.65 15.91 -9.08
CA SER A 266 1.99 16.05 -10.49
C SER A 266 1.04 16.97 -11.28
N ASN A 267 -0.20 17.13 -10.80
CA ASN A 267 -1.22 17.96 -11.45
C ASN A 267 -1.31 19.38 -10.89
N GLU A 268 -0.31 19.81 -10.11
CA GLU A 268 -0.21 21.18 -9.57
C GLU A 268 -1.41 21.61 -8.71
N LEU A 269 -2.10 20.65 -8.08
CA LEU A 269 -3.15 20.92 -7.10
C LEU A 269 -2.51 21.42 -5.77
N LYS A 270 -1.70 22.49 -5.87
CA LYS A 270 -0.78 22.95 -4.81
C LYS A 270 -1.49 23.54 -3.57
N ASN A 271 -2.75 23.94 -3.73
CA ASN A 271 -3.49 24.67 -2.68
C ASN A 271 -4.42 23.75 -1.88
N ILE A 272 -4.35 22.42 -2.08
CA ILE A 272 -5.18 21.49 -1.30
C ILE A 272 -4.70 21.47 0.15
N GLN A 273 -5.60 21.84 1.07
CA GLN A 273 -5.39 21.67 2.49
C GLN A 273 -5.59 20.21 2.87
N PHE A 274 -4.56 19.55 3.40
CA PHE A 274 -4.67 18.18 3.87
C PHE A 274 -5.17 18.08 5.31
N LEU A 275 -6.03 17.11 5.54
CA LEU A 275 -6.57 16.72 6.83
C LEU A 275 -6.04 15.36 7.23
N TYR A 276 -5.24 15.32 8.27
CA TYR A 276 -4.65 14.09 8.82
C TYR A 276 -5.54 13.51 9.89
N ARG A 277 -5.78 12.20 9.85
CA ARG A 277 -6.52 11.50 10.89
C ARG A 277 -5.77 11.58 12.22
N LYS A 278 -6.50 11.68 13.32
CA LYS A 278 -5.93 11.74 14.67
C LYS A 278 -4.96 10.59 14.94
N ILE A 279 -5.33 9.37 14.52
CA ILE A 279 -4.46 8.18 14.64
C ILE A 279 -3.13 8.34 13.91
N ASP A 280 -3.12 8.93 12.72
CA ASP A 280 -1.91 9.14 11.92
C ASP A 280 -1.01 10.21 12.58
N GLN A 281 -1.57 11.32 13.01
CA GLN A 281 -0.85 12.38 13.73
C GLN A 281 -0.17 11.86 15.00
N LEU A 282 -0.90 11.06 15.79
CA LEU A 282 -0.40 10.48 17.04
C LEU A 282 0.67 9.41 16.80
N SER A 283 0.61 8.69 15.68
CA SER A 283 1.43 7.52 15.43
C SER A 283 2.70 7.81 14.64
N TRP A 284 2.61 8.60 13.56
CA TRP A 284 3.68 8.70 12.57
C TRP A 284 4.95 9.33 13.10
N GLN A 285 4.88 10.22 14.09
CA GLN A 285 6.05 10.76 14.77
C GLN A 285 6.95 9.68 15.42
N TYR A 286 6.40 8.50 15.74
CA TYR A 286 7.13 7.37 16.34
C TYR A 286 7.60 6.34 15.30
N CYS A 287 7.33 6.53 14.00
CA CYS A 287 7.70 5.60 12.94
C CYS A 287 9.13 5.83 12.36
N ASN A 288 9.95 6.58 13.06
CA ASN A 288 11.32 6.91 12.65
C ASN A 288 12.32 5.75 12.85
N LYS A 289 12.00 4.77 13.69
CA LYS A 289 12.78 3.57 14.00
C LYS A 289 12.02 2.30 13.61
N GLY A 290 12.53 1.12 13.99
CA GLY A 290 11.87 -0.16 13.73
C GLY A 290 10.56 -0.33 14.51
N PHE A 291 9.70 -1.26 14.04
CA PHE A 291 8.37 -1.53 14.63
C PHE A 291 8.40 -1.81 16.13
N PHE A 292 9.39 -2.56 16.62
CA PHE A 292 9.48 -2.86 18.05
C PHE A 292 9.72 -1.62 18.92
N ASN A 293 10.34 -0.58 18.36
CA ASN A 293 10.41 0.72 19.03
C ASN A 293 9.05 1.41 19.02
N PHE A 294 8.37 1.43 17.87
CA PHE A 294 7.02 1.96 17.73
C PHE A 294 6.03 1.28 18.68
N LYS A 295 6.14 -0.03 18.85
CA LYS A 295 5.27 -0.83 19.72
C LYS A 295 5.20 -0.28 21.15
N ASN A 296 6.28 0.29 21.68
CA ASN A 296 6.33 0.85 23.03
C ASN A 296 5.42 2.07 23.19
N TYR A 297 5.05 2.73 22.10
CA TYR A 297 4.16 3.90 22.12
C TYR A 297 2.69 3.56 21.89
N ILE A 298 2.36 2.31 21.53
CA ILE A 298 0.99 1.87 21.26
C ILE A 298 0.02 2.17 22.41
N PRO A 299 0.33 1.89 23.70
CA PRO A 299 -0.57 2.20 24.79
C PRO A 299 -0.90 3.70 24.86
N LYS A 300 0.12 4.55 24.71
CA LYS A 300 -0.04 6.02 24.68
C LYS A 300 -0.88 6.48 23.49
N ILE A 301 -0.69 5.89 22.31
CA ILE A 301 -1.46 6.22 21.11
C ILE A 301 -2.94 5.87 21.33
N ILE A 302 -3.24 4.68 21.83
CA ILE A 302 -4.62 4.23 22.08
C ILE A 302 -5.31 5.13 23.12
N GLN A 303 -4.63 5.46 24.20
CA GLN A 303 -5.17 6.35 25.25
C GLN A 303 -5.56 7.73 24.74
N ASN A 304 -4.84 8.25 23.72
CA ASN A 304 -5.09 9.60 23.20
C ASN A 304 -6.04 9.62 21.98
N ILE A 305 -6.45 8.46 21.46
CA ILE A 305 -7.48 8.37 20.41
C ILE A 305 -8.87 8.43 21.02
N SER A 306 -9.04 7.91 22.23
CA SER A 306 -10.32 7.84 22.99
C SER A 306 -10.92 9.19 23.23
#